data_5ea4feebafb9d40be35a3b690a4e57d8
#
_entry.id   5ea4feebafb9d40be35a3b690a4e57d8
#
_cell.length_a   1.000
_cell.length_b   1.000
_cell.length_c   1.000
_cell.angle_alpha   90.00
_cell.angle_beta   90.00
_cell.angle_gamma   90.00
#
_symmetry.space_group_name_H-M   'P 1'
#
loop_
_entity.id
_entity.type
_entity.pdbx_description
1 polymer ?
#
loop_
_entity_poly.entity_id
_entity_poly.type
_entity_poly.pdbx_seq_one_letter_code
_entity_poly.pdbx_strand_id
1 'polypeptide(L)'
;LHSFPTRRSSDLSLPFEENVAKTKEIVAYAHERNVTVEAEIGHVGEGDSYHVEGNTMLTTPEEAKKFVEQTGVDSLAVSIGTAHGEYKGIPHLNFERLQEIATEVSIPLVLHGGSGSGDENLSKAVELGIAKVNICTDLLNAARDNTKDGYAERSYYDSVTLAKDGFKDCLKHYYEVFHTK
;
A
#
# COMPACT_ATOMS: atom_id res chain seq x y z
N LEU A 1 -11.85 -15.62 4.10
CA LEU A 1 -12.05 -14.30 3.51
C LEU A 1 -11.24 -14.26 2.23
N HIS A 2 -11.90 -14.29 1.08
CA HIS A 2 -11.24 -14.10 -0.21
C HIS A 2 -11.34 -12.61 -0.54
N SER A 3 -10.26 -11.88 -0.34
CA SER A 3 -10.13 -10.55 -0.90
C SER A 3 -9.72 -10.69 -2.35
N PHE A 4 -10.53 -10.20 -3.28
CA PHE A 4 -10.02 -9.84 -4.59
C PHE A 4 -9.37 -8.46 -4.43
N PRO A 5 -8.06 -8.32 -4.67
CA PRO A 5 -7.54 -7.00 -4.91
C PRO A 5 -8.34 -6.47 -6.10
N THR A 6 -9.07 -5.38 -5.90
CA THR A 6 -9.46 -4.59 -7.05
C THR A 6 -8.18 -4.41 -7.83
N ARG A 7 -8.18 -5.00 -9.03
CA ARG A 7 -7.05 -4.81 -9.92
C ARG A 7 -6.79 -3.32 -9.91
N ARG A 8 -5.55 -2.92 -9.56
CA ARG A 8 -5.10 -1.55 -9.76
C ARG A 8 -5.82 -1.01 -10.96
N SER A 9 -6.75 -0.16 -10.72
CA SER A 9 -7.10 0.70 -11.79
C SER A 9 -5.87 1.59 -11.92
N SER A 10 -5.12 1.42 -13.00
CA SER A 10 -4.34 2.49 -13.60
C SER A 10 -5.19 3.76 -13.80
N ASP A 11 -6.33 3.76 -13.28
CA ASP A 11 -7.43 4.70 -13.27
C ASP A 11 -7.38 5.71 -12.11
N LEU A 12 -6.24 5.82 -11.40
CA LEU A 12 -5.90 6.99 -10.60
C LEU A 12 -5.90 8.28 -11.44
N SER A 13 -5.95 8.13 -12.77
CA SER A 13 -6.17 9.21 -13.73
C SER A 13 -7.65 9.57 -13.92
N LEU A 14 -8.60 8.79 -13.37
CA LEU A 14 -10.01 9.08 -13.51
C LEU A 14 -10.43 10.26 -12.63
N PRO A 15 -11.31 11.13 -13.13
CA PRO A 15 -11.99 12.09 -12.30
C PRO A 15 -12.70 11.41 -11.12
N PHE A 16 -12.72 12.08 -9.97
CA PHE A 16 -13.27 11.54 -8.72
C PHE A 16 -14.66 10.89 -8.88
N GLU A 17 -15.58 11.55 -9.58
CA GLU A 17 -16.94 11.04 -9.75
C GLU A 17 -17.01 9.78 -10.63
N GLU A 18 -16.11 9.63 -11.61
CA GLU A 18 -16.01 8.41 -12.40
C GLU A 18 -15.43 7.26 -11.59
N ASN A 19 -14.42 7.53 -10.75
CA ASN A 19 -13.87 6.54 -9.82
C ASN A 19 -14.94 6.07 -8.84
N VAL A 20 -15.72 6.99 -8.27
CA VAL A 20 -16.84 6.66 -7.39
C VAL A 20 -17.86 5.76 -8.10
N ALA A 21 -18.28 6.12 -9.32
CA ALA A 21 -19.29 5.35 -10.06
C ALA A 21 -18.84 3.92 -10.36
N LYS A 22 -17.60 3.75 -10.86
CA LYS A 22 -17.04 2.42 -11.15
C LYS A 22 -16.81 1.60 -9.88
N THR A 23 -16.29 2.21 -8.83
CA THR A 23 -16.04 1.53 -7.55
C THR A 23 -17.36 1.04 -6.96
N LYS A 24 -18.41 1.85 -6.99
CA LYS A 24 -19.74 1.46 -6.50
C LYS A 24 -20.31 0.26 -7.23
N GLU A 25 -20.15 0.20 -8.55
CA GLU A 25 -20.55 -0.96 -9.35
C GLU A 25 -19.79 -2.24 -8.94
N ILE A 26 -18.48 -2.13 -8.76
CA ILE A 26 -17.62 -3.25 -8.32
C ILE A 26 -18.01 -3.70 -6.90
N VAL A 27 -18.23 -2.77 -5.99
CA VAL A 27 -18.66 -3.08 -4.62
C VAL A 27 -19.99 -3.84 -4.61
N ALA A 28 -20.98 -3.38 -5.37
CA ALA A 28 -22.27 -4.07 -5.47
C ALA A 28 -22.10 -5.51 -5.97
N TYR A 29 -21.31 -5.71 -7.03
CA TYR A 29 -21.01 -7.04 -7.58
C TYR A 29 -20.27 -7.95 -6.60
N ALA A 30 -19.29 -7.42 -5.88
CA ALA A 30 -18.46 -8.16 -4.93
C ALA A 30 -19.25 -8.57 -3.67
N HIS A 31 -20.01 -7.62 -3.11
CA HIS A 31 -20.78 -7.85 -1.89
C HIS A 31 -21.88 -8.91 -2.05
N GLU A 32 -22.53 -9.01 -3.25
CA GLU A 32 -23.42 -10.12 -3.56
C GLU A 32 -22.76 -11.51 -3.44
N ARG A 33 -21.44 -11.55 -3.48
CA ARG A 33 -20.61 -12.77 -3.42
C ARG A 33 -19.81 -12.92 -2.13
N ASN A 34 -20.11 -12.08 -1.13
CA ASN A 34 -19.39 -11.99 0.15
C ASN A 34 -17.87 -11.75 -0.04
N VAL A 35 -17.50 -10.90 -1.01
CA VAL A 35 -16.12 -10.48 -1.28
C VAL A 35 -15.95 -9.03 -0.89
N THR A 36 -14.91 -8.75 -0.11
CA THR A 36 -14.53 -7.38 0.30
C THR A 36 -13.82 -6.65 -0.84
N VAL A 37 -13.97 -5.33 -0.88
CA VAL A 37 -13.37 -4.44 -1.89
C VAL A 37 -12.45 -3.44 -1.22
N GLU A 38 -11.20 -3.38 -1.69
CA GLU A 38 -10.26 -2.31 -1.42
C GLU A 38 -10.24 -1.36 -2.61
N ALA A 39 -10.35 -0.08 -2.35
CA ALA A 39 -10.19 0.97 -3.36
C ALA A 39 -9.05 1.92 -2.99
N GLU A 40 -8.67 2.76 -3.93
CA GLU A 40 -7.59 3.75 -3.76
C GLU A 40 -8.04 5.11 -4.27
N ILE A 41 -7.69 6.16 -3.53
CA ILE A 41 -7.86 7.56 -3.92
C ILE A 41 -6.58 8.37 -3.64
N GLY A 42 -6.45 9.49 -4.33
CA GLY A 42 -5.22 10.26 -4.37
C GLY A 42 -4.23 9.66 -5.36
N HIS A 43 -3.04 10.18 -5.42
CA HIS A 43 -2.01 9.72 -6.34
C HIS A 43 -0.79 9.21 -5.58
N VAL A 44 -0.51 7.91 -5.70
CA VAL A 44 0.75 7.32 -5.26
C VAL A 44 1.75 7.48 -6.40
N GLY A 45 2.85 8.19 -6.17
CA GLY A 45 3.85 8.49 -7.18
C GLY A 45 4.59 7.26 -7.70
N GLU A 46 5.34 7.43 -8.77
CA GLU A 46 6.22 6.40 -9.33
C GLU A 46 7.70 6.81 -9.18
N GLY A 47 8.46 5.98 -8.44
CA GLY A 47 9.91 5.96 -8.39
C GLY A 47 10.60 7.31 -8.15
N ASP A 48 11.75 7.47 -8.81
CA ASP A 48 12.70 8.59 -8.68
C ASP A 48 12.18 9.99 -9.02
N SER A 49 11.05 10.08 -9.70
CA SER A 49 10.47 11.35 -10.17
C SER A 49 9.39 11.91 -9.23
N TYR A 50 9.13 11.22 -8.14
CA TYR A 50 8.11 11.67 -7.20
C TYR A 50 8.64 12.76 -6.26
N HIS A 51 8.51 13.98 -6.68
CA HIS A 51 8.67 15.15 -5.83
C HIS A 51 7.29 15.67 -5.44
N VAL A 52 6.93 15.52 -4.17
CA VAL A 52 5.75 16.17 -3.61
C VAL A 52 6.06 17.67 -3.46
N GLU A 53 6.02 18.41 -4.55
CA GLU A 53 5.94 19.87 -4.51
C GLU A 53 4.47 20.25 -4.28
N GLY A 54 4.11 20.40 -3.02
CA GLY A 54 2.79 20.83 -2.58
C GLY A 54 1.82 19.67 -2.26
N ASN A 55 0.84 19.96 -1.42
CA ASN A 55 -0.20 19.03 -0.91
C ASN A 55 -1.23 18.57 -1.99
N THR A 56 -1.04 18.89 -3.26
CA THR A 56 -2.05 18.73 -4.32
C THR A 56 -2.27 17.29 -4.79
N MET A 57 -1.43 16.36 -4.38
CA MET A 57 -1.53 14.94 -4.75
C MET A 57 -1.90 14.04 -3.57
N LEU A 58 -1.99 14.60 -2.37
CA LEU A 58 -2.36 13.86 -1.17
C LEU A 58 -3.88 13.74 -1.08
N THR A 59 -4.36 12.62 -0.56
CA THR A 59 -5.77 12.43 -0.22
C THR A 59 -6.21 13.46 0.82
N THR A 60 -7.36 14.09 0.62
CA THR A 60 -7.97 14.96 1.64
C THR A 60 -8.97 14.19 2.51
N PRO A 61 -9.18 14.58 3.77
CA PRO A 61 -10.16 13.93 4.65
C PRO A 61 -11.58 13.95 4.06
N GLU A 62 -11.96 15.06 3.43
CA GLU A 62 -13.27 15.26 2.80
C GLU A 62 -13.46 14.31 1.61
N GLU A 63 -12.44 14.15 0.75
CA GLU A 63 -12.47 13.20 -0.37
C GLU A 63 -12.56 11.76 0.14
N ALA A 64 -11.77 11.39 1.16
CA ALA A 64 -11.80 10.06 1.76
C ALA A 64 -13.20 9.73 2.30
N LYS A 65 -13.77 10.62 3.11
CA LYS A 65 -15.11 10.47 3.67
C LYS A 65 -16.17 10.33 2.56
N LYS A 66 -16.19 11.28 1.63
CA LYS A 66 -17.14 11.28 0.51
C LYS A 66 -17.06 10.01 -0.31
N PHE A 67 -15.83 9.54 -0.59
CA PHE A 67 -15.61 8.33 -1.36
C PHE A 67 -16.17 7.09 -0.66
N VAL A 68 -15.86 6.91 0.62
CA VAL A 68 -16.34 5.79 1.43
C VAL A 68 -17.87 5.78 1.54
N GLU A 69 -18.47 6.93 1.85
CA GLU A 69 -19.94 7.06 1.97
C GLU A 69 -20.68 6.76 0.66
N GLN A 70 -20.10 7.15 -0.48
CA GLN A 70 -20.74 6.95 -1.77
C GLN A 70 -20.52 5.56 -2.36
N THR A 71 -19.42 4.91 -2.08
CA THR A 71 -19.04 3.62 -2.69
C THR A 71 -19.36 2.42 -1.82
N GLY A 72 -19.24 2.56 -0.50
CA GLY A 72 -19.38 1.45 0.44
C GLY A 72 -18.22 0.45 0.40
N VAL A 73 -17.00 0.89 0.03
CA VAL A 73 -15.80 0.04 0.07
C VAL A 73 -15.47 -0.42 1.49
N ASP A 74 -14.79 -1.56 1.60
CA ASP A 74 -14.46 -2.19 2.89
C ASP A 74 -13.12 -1.72 3.45
N SER A 75 -12.22 -1.22 2.60
CA SER A 75 -10.95 -0.60 2.98
C SER A 75 -10.52 0.43 1.95
N LEU A 76 -9.77 1.44 2.37
CA LEU A 76 -9.37 2.56 1.52
C LEU A 76 -7.87 2.80 1.57
N ALA A 77 -7.22 2.70 0.41
CA ALA A 77 -5.85 3.15 0.24
C ALA A 77 -5.82 4.66 0.01
N VAL A 78 -4.95 5.34 0.78
CA VAL A 78 -4.83 6.80 0.79
C VAL A 78 -3.41 7.24 0.48
N SER A 79 -3.28 8.34 -0.24
CA SER A 79 -1.97 8.96 -0.53
C SER A 79 -1.60 9.95 0.57
N ILE A 80 -0.48 9.66 1.25
CA ILE A 80 0.10 10.51 2.29
C ILE A 80 1.58 10.83 2.03
N GLY A 81 2.08 10.57 0.82
CA GLY A 81 3.45 10.88 0.42
C GLY A 81 4.33 9.67 0.14
N THR A 82 3.75 8.47 -0.02
CA THR A 82 4.45 7.29 -0.52
C THR A 82 4.44 7.22 -2.05
N ALA A 83 5.38 6.44 -2.61
CA ALA A 83 5.46 6.13 -4.03
C ALA A 83 5.73 4.64 -4.27
N HIS A 84 5.47 4.15 -5.48
CA HIS A 84 5.82 2.81 -5.90
C HIS A 84 7.25 2.76 -6.44
N GLY A 85 7.98 1.66 -6.14
CA GLY A 85 9.33 1.43 -6.66
C GLY A 85 10.42 1.74 -5.62
N GLU A 86 11.62 2.07 -6.12
CA GLU A 86 12.77 2.39 -5.26
C GLU A 86 12.85 3.90 -5.02
N TYR A 87 13.05 4.28 -3.77
CA TYR A 87 13.26 5.67 -3.37
C TYR A 87 14.76 6.04 -3.45
N LYS A 88 15.08 7.28 -3.76
CA LYS A 88 16.45 7.85 -3.61
C LYS A 88 16.78 8.25 -2.17
N GLY A 89 15.87 8.07 -1.25
CA GLY A 89 15.99 8.39 0.17
C GLY A 89 14.70 8.04 0.88
N ILE A 90 14.63 8.25 2.19
CA ILE A 90 13.42 8.01 2.97
C ILE A 90 12.39 9.09 2.62
N PRO A 91 11.17 8.73 2.18
CA PRO A 91 10.13 9.70 1.84
C PRO A 91 9.62 10.44 3.09
N HIS A 92 9.15 11.65 2.87
CA HIS A 92 8.49 12.42 3.90
C HIS A 92 6.99 12.15 3.88
N LEU A 93 6.47 11.43 4.88
CA LEU A 93 5.05 11.12 5.00
C LEU A 93 4.31 12.21 5.77
N ASN A 94 3.14 12.59 5.32
CA ASN A 94 2.27 13.55 5.99
C ASN A 94 1.40 12.85 7.05
N PHE A 95 1.94 12.71 8.25
CA PHE A 95 1.25 12.04 9.37
C PHE A 95 0.08 12.85 9.92
N GLU A 96 0.12 14.17 9.84
CA GLU A 96 -0.99 15.03 10.22
C GLU A 96 -2.21 14.73 9.33
N ARG A 97 -1.99 14.67 8.01
CA ARG A 97 -3.01 14.30 7.04
C ARG A 97 -3.56 12.88 7.27
N LEU A 98 -2.68 11.92 7.60
CA LEU A 98 -3.13 10.57 7.94
C LEU A 98 -4.07 10.57 9.14
N GLN A 99 -3.73 11.32 10.19
CA GLN A 99 -4.54 11.41 11.40
C GLN A 99 -5.90 12.08 11.15
N GLU A 100 -5.92 13.14 10.33
CA GLU A 100 -7.16 13.79 9.89
C GLU A 100 -8.07 12.79 9.15
N ILE A 101 -7.52 12.05 8.17
CA ILE A 101 -8.27 11.03 7.42
C ILE A 101 -8.78 9.94 8.36
N ALA A 102 -7.93 9.40 9.25
CA ALA A 102 -8.31 8.34 10.19
C ALA A 102 -9.43 8.77 11.17
N THR A 103 -9.58 10.08 11.41
CA THR A 103 -10.68 10.60 12.23
C THR A 103 -12.01 10.65 11.48
N GLU A 104 -11.97 10.91 10.17
CA GLU A 104 -13.18 11.07 9.33
C GLU A 104 -13.67 9.76 8.70
N VAL A 105 -12.82 8.74 8.61
CA VAL A 105 -13.11 7.47 7.93
C VAL A 105 -13.12 6.33 8.94
N SER A 106 -14.22 5.57 8.97
CA SER A 106 -14.43 4.48 9.94
C SER A 106 -13.99 3.08 9.45
N ILE A 107 -13.59 2.96 8.19
CA ILE A 107 -13.10 1.70 7.61
C ILE A 107 -11.57 1.61 7.69
N PRO A 108 -10.97 0.39 7.59
CA PRO A 108 -9.53 0.23 7.59
C PRO A 108 -8.83 1.05 6.50
N LEU A 109 -7.77 1.77 6.87
CA LEU A 109 -6.91 2.49 5.93
C LEU A 109 -5.75 1.62 5.45
N VAL A 110 -5.36 1.81 4.20
CA VAL A 110 -4.28 1.07 3.53
C VAL A 110 -3.19 2.03 3.07
N LEU A 111 -1.94 1.61 3.21
CA LEU A 111 -0.78 2.32 2.68
C LEU A 111 -0.16 1.53 1.53
N HIS A 112 -0.18 2.10 0.32
CA HIS A 112 0.56 1.59 -0.83
C HIS A 112 1.97 2.19 -0.87
N GLY A 113 2.91 1.53 -1.56
CA GLY A 113 4.28 2.02 -1.70
C GLY A 113 5.10 1.99 -0.40
N GLY A 114 4.85 1.01 0.48
CA GLY A 114 5.53 0.92 1.78
C GLY A 114 7.01 0.54 1.71
N SER A 115 7.45 -0.21 0.66
CA SER A 115 8.86 -0.58 0.50
C SER A 115 9.77 0.64 0.45
N GLY A 116 10.86 0.62 1.23
CA GLY A 116 11.82 1.72 1.29
C GLY A 116 11.35 2.97 2.04
N SER A 117 10.17 2.95 2.65
CA SER A 117 9.62 4.09 3.41
C SER A 117 10.30 4.28 4.79
N GLY A 118 11.06 3.29 5.25
CA GLY A 118 11.75 3.29 6.55
C GLY A 118 10.85 2.82 7.70
N ASP A 119 11.46 2.07 8.62
CA ASP A 119 10.75 1.41 9.73
C ASP A 119 9.99 2.39 10.63
N GLU A 120 10.63 3.52 10.96
CA GLU A 120 10.01 4.55 11.80
C GLU A 120 8.75 5.14 11.17
N ASN A 121 8.80 5.42 9.86
CA ASN A 121 7.65 5.92 9.12
C ASN A 121 6.52 4.90 9.07
N LEU A 122 6.84 3.64 8.81
CA LEU A 122 5.86 2.57 8.71
C LEU A 122 5.23 2.24 10.06
N SER A 123 6.04 2.13 11.12
CA SER A 123 5.57 1.94 12.50
C SER A 123 4.61 3.06 12.91
N LYS A 124 5.01 4.33 12.68
CA LYS A 124 4.18 5.48 12.99
C LYS A 124 2.89 5.53 12.16
N ALA A 125 2.92 5.14 10.89
CA ALA A 125 1.72 5.07 10.07
C ALA A 125 0.71 4.05 10.63
N VAL A 126 1.18 2.88 11.08
CA VAL A 126 0.34 1.87 11.74
C VAL A 126 -0.24 2.39 13.06
N GLU A 127 0.57 3.05 13.91
CA GLU A 127 0.08 3.68 15.14
C GLU A 127 -1.01 4.72 14.91
N LEU A 128 -0.97 5.40 13.75
CA LEU A 128 -1.93 6.45 13.36
C LEU A 128 -3.13 5.93 12.56
N GLY A 129 -3.29 4.61 12.40
CA GLY A 129 -4.51 4.02 11.86
C GLY A 129 -4.38 3.28 10.54
N ILE A 130 -3.18 3.13 9.97
CA ILE A 130 -2.98 2.23 8.82
C ILE A 130 -3.13 0.78 9.30
N ALA A 131 -4.08 0.06 8.71
CA ALA A 131 -4.39 -1.33 9.03
C ALA A 131 -3.72 -2.34 8.08
N LYS A 132 -3.29 -1.90 6.89
CA LYS A 132 -2.64 -2.74 5.87
C LYS A 132 -1.56 -1.94 5.16
N VAL A 133 -0.40 -2.56 4.93
CA VAL A 133 0.71 -1.97 4.15
C VAL A 133 1.09 -2.89 3.01
N ASN A 134 1.25 -2.34 1.81
CA ASN A 134 1.75 -3.08 0.66
C ASN A 134 3.28 -2.97 0.57
N ILE A 135 3.95 -4.11 0.73
CA ILE A 135 5.41 -4.27 0.61
C ILE A 135 5.70 -5.22 -0.56
N CYS A 136 6.51 -4.80 -1.50
CA CYS A 136 6.88 -5.60 -2.67
C CYS A 136 8.39 -5.54 -2.93
N THR A 137 8.93 -4.36 -3.23
CA THR A 137 10.32 -4.17 -3.64
C THR A 137 11.31 -4.70 -2.61
N ASP A 138 11.09 -4.45 -1.32
CA ASP A 138 11.99 -4.92 -0.26
C ASP A 138 12.00 -6.45 -0.14
N LEU A 139 10.85 -7.10 -0.32
CA LEU A 139 10.77 -8.56 -0.36
C LEU A 139 11.55 -9.15 -1.54
N LEU A 140 11.40 -8.55 -2.73
CA LEU A 140 12.14 -8.97 -3.93
C LEU A 140 13.64 -8.74 -3.79
N ASN A 141 14.04 -7.60 -3.21
CA ASN A 141 15.43 -7.30 -2.93
C ASN A 141 16.03 -8.27 -1.90
N ALA A 142 15.32 -8.59 -0.83
CA ALA A 142 15.75 -9.57 0.16
C ALA A 142 15.94 -10.97 -0.45
N ALA A 143 15.03 -11.40 -1.33
CA ALA A 143 15.17 -12.65 -2.06
C ALA A 143 16.41 -12.64 -2.99
N ARG A 144 16.58 -11.57 -3.76
CA ARG A 144 17.75 -11.37 -4.65
C ARG A 144 19.05 -11.40 -3.85
N ASP A 145 19.12 -10.62 -2.77
CA ASP A 145 20.34 -10.48 -1.98
C ASP A 145 20.74 -11.77 -1.29
N ASN A 146 19.77 -12.57 -0.89
CA ASN A 146 20.02 -13.90 -0.31
C ASN A 146 20.47 -14.95 -1.33
N THR A 147 20.26 -14.69 -2.62
CA THR A 147 20.62 -15.63 -3.70
C THR A 147 21.81 -15.20 -4.56
N LYS A 148 22.24 -13.93 -4.50
CA LYS A 148 23.22 -13.36 -5.45
C LYS A 148 24.59 -14.05 -5.44
N ASP A 149 25.06 -14.47 -4.25
CA ASP A 149 26.39 -15.05 -4.11
C ASP A 149 26.34 -16.56 -4.44
N GLY A 150 27.20 -17.01 -5.34
CA GLY A 150 27.30 -18.42 -5.77
C GLY A 150 26.13 -18.94 -6.60
N TYR A 151 25.35 -18.06 -7.22
CA TYR A 151 24.19 -18.45 -8.03
C TYR A 151 24.54 -19.42 -9.18
N ALA A 152 25.66 -19.20 -9.87
CA ALA A 152 26.08 -20.01 -11.01
C ALA A 152 26.52 -21.44 -10.61
N GLU A 153 26.90 -21.68 -9.38
CA GLU A 153 27.41 -22.95 -8.85
C GLU A 153 26.35 -23.73 -8.06
N ARG A 154 25.16 -23.16 -7.90
CA ARG A 154 24.10 -23.67 -7.03
C ARG A 154 23.00 -24.36 -7.84
N SER A 155 22.36 -25.35 -7.25
CA SER A 155 21.15 -25.92 -7.85
C SER A 155 19.99 -24.91 -7.88
N TYR A 156 19.08 -25.06 -8.84
CA TYR A 156 17.86 -24.23 -8.86
C TYR A 156 17.03 -24.38 -7.59
N TYR A 157 16.93 -25.60 -7.05
CA TYR A 157 16.22 -25.88 -5.81
C TYR A 157 16.80 -25.09 -4.62
N ASP A 158 18.14 -25.07 -4.47
CA ASP A 158 18.79 -24.33 -3.40
C ASP A 158 18.59 -22.82 -3.58
N SER A 159 18.64 -22.32 -4.81
CA SER A 159 18.38 -20.91 -5.11
C SER A 159 16.96 -20.48 -4.73
N VAL A 160 15.95 -21.31 -5.03
CA VAL A 160 14.55 -21.06 -4.64
C VAL A 160 14.39 -21.11 -3.13
N THR A 161 15.09 -22.03 -2.45
CA THR A 161 15.04 -22.13 -0.99
C THR A 161 15.63 -20.88 -0.32
N LEU A 162 16.78 -20.41 -0.78
CA LEU A 162 17.39 -19.20 -0.28
C LEU A 162 16.54 -17.93 -0.56
N ALA A 163 15.95 -17.83 -1.75
CA ALA A 163 15.03 -16.75 -2.06
C ALA A 163 13.85 -16.73 -1.06
N LYS A 164 13.25 -17.88 -0.83
CA LYS A 164 12.16 -18.03 0.16
C LYS A 164 12.60 -17.63 1.56
N ASP A 165 13.81 -17.98 1.99
CA ASP A 165 14.31 -17.61 3.30
C ASP A 165 14.54 -16.10 3.41
N GLY A 166 15.04 -15.43 2.35
CA GLY A 166 15.13 -13.98 2.27
C GLY A 166 13.77 -13.31 2.41
N PHE A 167 12.74 -13.79 1.69
CA PHE A 167 11.36 -13.32 1.85
C PHE A 167 10.85 -13.47 3.28
N LYS A 168 11.06 -14.65 3.86
CA LYS A 168 10.59 -14.97 5.21
C LYS A 168 11.20 -14.06 6.27
N ASP A 169 12.51 -13.79 6.18
CA ASP A 169 13.19 -12.97 7.16
C ASP A 169 12.79 -11.49 7.02
N CYS A 170 12.61 -11.00 5.79
CA CYS A 170 12.08 -9.68 5.53
C CYS A 170 10.63 -9.53 6.06
N LEU A 171 9.77 -10.53 5.87
CA LEU A 171 8.41 -10.52 6.42
C LEU A 171 8.39 -10.51 7.95
N LYS A 172 9.25 -11.28 8.60
CA LYS A 172 9.36 -11.26 10.08
C LYS A 172 9.75 -9.87 10.59
N HIS A 173 10.71 -9.23 9.92
CA HIS A 173 11.09 -7.87 10.24
C HIS A 173 9.89 -6.92 10.16
N TYR A 174 9.11 -6.97 9.08
CA TYR A 174 7.92 -6.13 8.95
C TYR A 174 6.81 -6.45 9.96
N TYR A 175 6.66 -7.70 10.39
CA TYR A 175 5.73 -8.02 11.48
C TYR A 175 6.11 -7.33 12.79
N GLU A 176 7.40 -7.19 13.08
CA GLU A 176 7.89 -6.44 14.23
C GLU A 176 7.62 -4.93 14.05
N VAL A 177 7.95 -4.38 12.87
CA VAL A 177 7.72 -2.96 12.53
C VAL A 177 6.25 -2.58 12.64
N PHE A 178 5.34 -3.47 12.22
CA PHE A 178 3.89 -3.23 12.24
C PHE A 178 3.24 -3.62 13.57
N HIS A 179 4.01 -4.00 14.59
CA HIS A 179 3.51 -4.45 15.90
C HIS A 179 2.48 -5.59 15.79
N THR A 180 2.63 -6.45 14.78
CA THR A 180 1.73 -7.58 14.55
C THR A 180 1.94 -8.65 15.64
N LYS A 181 0.83 -9.12 16.23
CA LYS A 181 0.84 -10.13 17.30
C LYS A 181 0.73 -11.55 16.77
#